data_052b7d64b4e592daacae55c910ff1c40
#
_entry.id   052b7d64b4e592daacae55c910ff1c40
#
_cell.length_a   1.000
_cell.length_b   1.000
_cell.length_c   1.000
_cell.angle_alpha   90.00
_cell.angle_beta   90.00
_cell.angle_gamma   90.00
#
_symmetry.space_group_name_H-M   'P 1'
#
loop_
_entity.id
_entity.type
_entity.pdbx_description
1 polymer ?
#
loop_
_entity_poly.entity_id
_entity_poly.type
_entity_poly.pdbx_seq_one_letter_code
_entity_poly.pdbx_strand_id
1 'polypeptide(L)'
;MLVMGDMPLGKRAYWPIYAAAERLGLAVGVHAGSNYHNPPTSVGWGSYHIEDYVAQAQAFQTQLTSLIVEGVFARHPKLKMVMLESGFTWLPSYLWRLHKFWRGVRMETPWVDRAPLEIVRSNIRFSLQPIDAPPDPATLNRLFDHMQSDELLLFSTDYPHWQFDGDQVLPEGMSADLVRKIMIDNPHATYTRLKQPALTETTP
;
A
#
# COMPACT_ATOMS: atom_id res chain seq x y z
N MET A 1 -10.16 -2.32 -6.58
CA MET A 1 -9.57 -3.08 -7.71
C MET A 1 -8.92 -4.32 -7.14
N LEU A 2 -8.82 -5.41 -7.87
CA LEU A 2 -8.09 -6.61 -7.43
C LEU A 2 -6.65 -6.56 -7.92
N VAL A 3 -5.72 -7.03 -7.08
CA VAL A 3 -4.29 -7.09 -7.40
C VAL A 3 -4.01 -8.05 -8.55
N MET A 4 -4.79 -9.12 -8.66
CA MET A 4 -4.70 -10.17 -9.68
C MET A 4 -5.69 -9.95 -10.83
N GLY A 5 -5.70 -8.75 -11.40
CA GLY A 5 -6.54 -8.41 -12.55
C GLY A 5 -5.98 -8.94 -13.89
N ASP A 6 -6.69 -8.66 -14.97
CA ASP A 6 -6.35 -9.15 -16.32
C ASP A 6 -5.08 -8.51 -16.89
N MET A 7 -4.70 -7.34 -16.40
CA MET A 7 -3.51 -6.62 -16.86
C MET A 7 -2.92 -5.76 -15.74
N PRO A 8 -1.64 -5.36 -15.86
CA PRO A 8 -1.01 -4.47 -14.89
C PRO A 8 -1.77 -3.15 -14.72
N LEU A 9 -1.95 -2.73 -13.46
CA LEU A 9 -2.78 -1.58 -13.08
C LEU A 9 -2.26 -0.23 -13.61
N GLY A 10 -1.00 -0.12 -13.99
CA GLY A 10 -0.46 1.09 -14.64
C GLY A 10 -0.99 1.33 -16.04
N LYS A 11 -1.56 0.31 -16.71
CA LYS A 11 -1.99 0.41 -18.11
C LYS A 11 -3.07 1.46 -18.32
N ARG A 12 -3.01 2.14 -19.46
CA ARG A 12 -3.89 3.27 -19.82
C ARG A 12 -5.37 2.94 -19.80
N ALA A 13 -5.76 1.67 -19.95
CA ALA A 13 -7.14 1.22 -19.83
C ALA A 13 -7.77 1.56 -18.47
N TYR A 14 -6.97 1.65 -17.41
CA TYR A 14 -7.45 2.02 -16.07
C TYR A 14 -7.43 3.53 -15.78
N TRP A 15 -6.76 4.34 -16.60
CA TRP A 15 -6.61 5.78 -16.36
C TRP A 15 -7.93 6.57 -16.24
N PRO A 16 -9.01 6.24 -16.96
CA PRO A 16 -10.30 6.91 -16.73
C PRO A 16 -10.80 6.74 -15.29
N ILE A 17 -10.54 5.59 -14.65
CA ILE A 17 -10.88 5.34 -13.23
C ILE A 17 -10.06 6.27 -12.33
N TYR A 18 -8.74 6.38 -12.58
CA TYR A 18 -7.85 7.23 -11.81
C TYR A 18 -8.19 8.71 -11.96
N ALA A 19 -8.50 9.16 -13.17
CA ALA A 19 -8.95 10.53 -13.41
C ALA A 19 -10.26 10.85 -12.67
N ALA A 20 -11.21 9.92 -12.66
CA ALA A 20 -12.45 10.08 -11.92
C ALA A 20 -12.22 10.10 -10.41
N ALA A 21 -11.39 9.19 -9.88
CA ALA A 21 -11.06 9.12 -8.47
C ALA A 21 -10.38 10.43 -7.99
N GLU A 22 -9.36 10.89 -8.73
CA GLU A 22 -8.67 12.14 -8.41
C GLU A 22 -9.62 13.34 -8.44
N ARG A 23 -10.43 13.47 -9.47
CA ARG A 23 -11.41 14.57 -9.59
C ARG A 23 -12.45 14.58 -8.46
N LEU A 24 -12.83 13.40 -7.98
CA LEU A 24 -13.83 13.24 -6.92
C LEU A 24 -13.22 13.22 -5.51
N GLY A 25 -11.90 13.29 -5.36
CA GLY A 25 -11.22 13.18 -4.09
C GLY A 25 -11.39 11.80 -3.43
N LEU A 26 -11.43 10.74 -4.24
CA LEU A 26 -11.56 9.35 -3.79
C LEU A 26 -10.20 8.66 -3.80
N ALA A 27 -9.92 7.87 -2.78
CA ALA A 27 -8.82 6.91 -2.81
C ALA A 27 -9.25 5.65 -3.59
N VAL A 28 -8.30 5.02 -4.28
CA VAL A 28 -8.50 3.75 -4.99
C VAL A 28 -7.90 2.62 -4.17
N GLY A 29 -8.73 1.70 -3.68
CA GLY A 29 -8.26 0.48 -3.02
C GLY A 29 -7.83 -0.57 -4.04
N VAL A 30 -6.65 -1.16 -3.81
CA VAL A 30 -6.18 -2.37 -4.50
C VAL A 30 -6.14 -3.47 -3.46
N HIS A 31 -6.99 -4.46 -3.63
CA HIS A 31 -7.20 -5.52 -2.65
C HIS A 31 -6.50 -6.81 -3.08
N ALA A 32 -5.94 -7.54 -2.11
CA ALA A 32 -5.51 -8.91 -2.32
C ALA A 32 -6.66 -9.74 -2.91
N GLY A 33 -6.33 -10.74 -3.67
CA GLY A 33 -7.39 -11.56 -4.28
C GLY A 33 -6.84 -12.89 -4.73
N SER A 34 -7.74 -13.88 -4.80
CA SER A 34 -7.39 -15.19 -5.29
C SER A 34 -6.90 -15.16 -6.72
N ASN A 35 -6.09 -16.12 -7.07
CA ASN A 35 -5.67 -16.39 -8.44
C ASN A 35 -6.92 -16.60 -9.31
N TYR A 36 -6.99 -15.87 -10.40
CA TYR A 36 -8.12 -15.95 -11.32
C TYR A 36 -7.67 -16.28 -12.73
N HIS A 37 -7.15 -15.31 -13.45
CA HIS A 37 -6.65 -15.54 -14.80
C HIS A 37 -5.14 -15.74 -14.85
N ASN A 38 -4.42 -15.23 -13.88
CA ASN A 38 -2.97 -15.24 -13.84
C ASN A 38 -2.47 -15.76 -12.48
N PRO A 39 -1.34 -16.49 -12.46
CA PRO A 39 -0.66 -16.80 -11.21
C PRO A 39 -0.06 -15.50 -10.59
N PRO A 40 0.24 -15.48 -9.29
CA PRO A 40 0.85 -14.33 -8.62
C PRO A 40 2.20 -13.92 -9.24
N THR A 41 2.92 -14.87 -9.78
CA THR A 41 4.22 -14.66 -10.41
C THR A 41 4.32 -15.40 -11.74
N SER A 42 5.31 -15.05 -12.56
CA SER A 42 5.56 -15.67 -13.86
C SER A 42 6.07 -17.12 -13.79
N VAL A 43 6.34 -17.66 -12.60
CA VAL A 43 6.79 -19.06 -12.46
C VAL A 43 5.64 -20.06 -12.49
N GLY A 44 4.40 -19.60 -12.50
CA GLY A 44 3.22 -20.44 -12.65
C GLY A 44 2.35 -20.55 -11.40
N TRP A 45 1.46 -21.54 -11.41
CA TRP A 45 0.47 -21.76 -10.37
C TRP A 45 1.05 -22.54 -9.20
N GLY A 46 0.77 -22.07 -7.98
CA GLY A 46 1.04 -22.83 -6.76
C GLY A 46 0.07 -24.03 -6.61
N SER A 47 0.44 -24.97 -5.75
CA SER A 47 -0.37 -26.15 -5.41
C SER A 47 -1.18 -25.96 -4.13
N TYR A 48 -0.77 -25.05 -3.26
CA TYR A 48 -1.34 -24.86 -1.94
C TYR A 48 -1.70 -23.39 -1.68
N HIS A 49 -2.71 -23.15 -0.88
CA HIS A 49 -3.14 -21.79 -0.51
C HIS A 49 -2.02 -20.94 0.12
N ILE A 50 -1.14 -21.54 0.90
CA ILE A 50 -0.02 -20.81 1.49
C ILE A 50 0.92 -20.20 0.43
N GLU A 51 1.09 -20.88 -0.71
CA GLU A 51 1.89 -20.34 -1.82
C GLU A 51 1.22 -19.10 -2.42
N ASP A 52 -0.11 -19.12 -2.55
CA ASP A 52 -0.89 -17.97 -3.03
C ASP A 52 -0.80 -16.80 -2.04
N TYR A 53 -1.06 -17.03 -0.76
CA TYR A 53 -0.99 -15.98 0.27
C TYR A 53 0.40 -15.32 0.34
N VAL A 54 1.47 -16.10 0.35
CA VAL A 54 2.84 -15.57 0.39
C VAL A 54 3.18 -14.81 -0.89
N ALA A 55 2.71 -15.27 -2.03
CA ALA A 55 2.98 -14.65 -3.32
C ALA A 55 2.17 -13.36 -3.56
N GLN A 56 1.11 -13.08 -2.80
CA GLN A 56 0.34 -11.84 -2.91
C GLN A 56 1.24 -10.59 -2.79
N ALA A 57 2.21 -10.59 -1.88
CA ALA A 57 3.16 -9.50 -1.75
C ALA A 57 3.92 -9.22 -3.05
N GLN A 58 4.28 -10.25 -3.82
CA GLN A 58 4.96 -10.10 -5.11
C GLN A 58 4.02 -9.53 -6.19
N ALA A 59 2.75 -9.91 -6.16
CA ALA A 59 1.73 -9.32 -7.05
C ALA A 59 1.57 -7.81 -6.76
N PHE A 60 1.50 -7.41 -5.50
CA PHE A 60 1.45 -5.99 -5.12
C PHE A 60 2.71 -5.22 -5.55
N GLN A 61 3.90 -5.79 -5.39
CA GLN A 61 5.16 -5.19 -5.88
C GLN A 61 5.12 -4.97 -7.40
N THR A 62 4.61 -5.96 -8.14
CA THR A 62 4.46 -5.88 -9.60
C THR A 62 3.48 -4.77 -10.00
N GLN A 63 2.32 -4.69 -9.35
CA GLN A 63 1.33 -3.66 -9.60
C GLN A 63 1.82 -2.26 -9.23
N LEU A 64 2.50 -2.12 -8.09
CA LEU A 64 3.08 -0.85 -7.68
C LEU A 64 4.17 -0.38 -8.65
N THR A 65 5.02 -1.31 -9.12
CA THR A 65 6.00 -1.01 -10.17
C THR A 65 5.30 -0.52 -11.43
N SER A 66 4.26 -1.22 -11.89
CA SER A 66 3.50 -0.83 -13.08
C SER A 66 2.89 0.57 -12.96
N LEU A 67 2.24 0.87 -11.82
CA LEU A 67 1.65 2.19 -11.56
C LEU A 67 2.68 3.33 -11.64
N ILE A 68 3.88 3.09 -11.10
CA ILE A 68 4.95 4.08 -11.10
C ILE A 68 5.54 4.24 -12.51
N VAL A 69 5.95 3.14 -13.15
CA VAL A 69 6.69 3.22 -14.43
C VAL A 69 5.81 3.62 -15.62
N GLU A 70 4.53 3.32 -15.58
CA GLU A 70 3.57 3.79 -16.60
C GLU A 70 3.19 5.28 -16.43
N GLY A 71 3.64 5.92 -15.31
CA GLY A 71 3.46 7.35 -15.08
C GLY A 71 2.09 7.75 -14.54
N VAL A 72 1.36 6.84 -13.88
CA VAL A 72 0.04 7.13 -13.32
C VAL A 72 0.08 8.33 -12.38
N PHE A 73 1.09 8.40 -11.49
CA PHE A 73 1.21 9.47 -10.49
C PHE A 73 1.82 10.76 -11.03
N ALA A 74 2.49 10.73 -12.18
CA ALA A 74 2.86 11.94 -12.92
C ALA A 74 1.62 12.57 -13.58
N ARG A 75 0.72 11.73 -14.08
CA ARG A 75 -0.55 12.16 -14.70
C ARG A 75 -1.64 12.53 -13.69
N HIS A 76 -1.67 11.83 -12.55
CA HIS A 76 -2.66 11.99 -11.48
C HIS A 76 -1.96 12.24 -10.13
N PRO A 77 -1.33 13.41 -9.91
CA PRO A 77 -0.48 13.66 -8.76
C PRO A 77 -1.22 13.69 -7.42
N LYS A 78 -2.52 13.93 -7.42
CA LYS A 78 -3.36 13.94 -6.21
C LYS A 78 -4.01 12.59 -5.90
N LEU A 79 -3.90 11.62 -6.82
CA LEU A 79 -4.48 10.30 -6.62
C LEU A 79 -3.85 9.62 -5.41
N LYS A 80 -4.69 9.08 -4.53
CA LYS A 80 -4.27 8.18 -3.44
C LYS A 80 -4.66 6.75 -3.77
N MET A 81 -3.73 5.83 -3.60
CA MET A 81 -4.00 4.39 -3.71
C MET A 81 -3.70 3.70 -2.41
N VAL A 82 -4.56 2.78 -2.02
CA VAL A 82 -4.44 2.01 -0.78
C VAL A 82 -4.25 0.54 -1.14
N MET A 83 -3.13 -0.03 -0.75
CA MET A 83 -2.83 -1.44 -0.88
C MET A 83 -3.45 -2.17 0.33
N LEU A 84 -4.52 -2.93 0.06
CA LEU A 84 -5.30 -3.63 1.08
C LEU A 84 -4.86 -5.08 1.15
N GLU A 85 -4.54 -5.55 2.35
CA GLU A 85 -4.03 -6.91 2.63
C GLU A 85 -2.72 -7.25 1.89
N SER A 86 -1.90 -6.24 1.64
CA SER A 86 -0.67 -6.41 0.87
C SER A 86 0.53 -6.86 1.69
N GLY A 87 0.42 -6.80 3.03
CA GLY A 87 1.60 -6.68 3.88
C GLY A 87 2.33 -5.35 3.64
N PHE A 88 3.30 -5.04 4.48
CA PHE A 88 4.08 -3.80 4.36
C PHE A 88 5.58 -4.00 4.61
N THR A 89 5.98 -5.13 5.20
CA THR A 89 7.38 -5.37 5.61
C THR A 89 8.34 -5.52 4.44
N TRP A 90 7.84 -5.86 3.27
CA TRP A 90 8.61 -5.96 2.03
C TRP A 90 9.00 -4.58 1.44
N LEU A 91 8.37 -3.50 1.89
CA LEU A 91 8.44 -2.18 1.23
C LEU A 91 9.86 -1.59 1.18
N PRO A 92 10.66 -1.57 2.26
CA PRO A 92 11.99 -0.97 2.21
C PRO A 92 12.91 -1.63 1.18
N SER A 93 13.02 -2.95 1.20
CA SER A 93 13.88 -3.69 0.27
C SER A 93 13.43 -3.55 -1.19
N TYR A 94 12.12 -3.55 -1.41
CA TYR A 94 11.54 -3.31 -2.72
C TYR A 94 11.89 -1.89 -3.23
N LEU A 95 11.75 -0.86 -2.41
CA LEU A 95 12.05 0.52 -2.79
C LEU A 95 13.53 0.72 -3.10
N TRP A 96 14.45 0.11 -2.33
CA TRP A 96 15.88 0.16 -2.64
C TRP A 96 16.17 -0.45 -4.01
N ARG A 97 15.57 -1.63 -4.28
CA ARG A 97 15.71 -2.30 -5.57
C ARG A 97 15.12 -1.47 -6.71
N LEU A 98 13.89 -1.00 -6.56
CA LEU A 98 13.21 -0.17 -7.56
C LEU A 98 13.99 1.10 -7.86
N HIS A 99 14.46 1.80 -6.83
CA HIS A 99 15.24 3.03 -6.99
C HIS A 99 16.55 2.79 -7.75
N LYS A 100 17.25 1.69 -7.42
CA LYS A 100 18.49 1.32 -8.13
C LYS A 100 18.26 1.14 -9.63
N PHE A 101 17.25 0.35 -10.00
CA PHE A 101 16.97 0.08 -11.40
C PHE A 101 16.38 1.28 -12.13
N TRP A 102 15.47 2.02 -11.50
CA TRP A 102 14.95 3.27 -12.06
C TRP A 102 16.08 4.25 -12.40
N ARG A 103 17.07 4.44 -11.54
CA ARG A 103 18.23 5.28 -11.84
C ARG A 103 19.01 4.79 -13.05
N GLY A 104 19.15 3.49 -13.21
CA GLY A 104 19.91 2.88 -14.30
C GLY A 104 19.24 2.98 -15.66
N VAL A 105 17.91 2.82 -15.69
CA VAL A 105 17.13 2.73 -16.94
C VAL A 105 16.06 3.82 -17.07
N ARG A 106 16.16 4.91 -16.32
CA ARG A 106 15.15 5.98 -16.29
C ARG A 106 14.81 6.59 -17.65
N MET A 107 15.71 6.43 -18.62
CA MET A 107 15.47 6.89 -20.00
C MET A 107 14.31 6.14 -20.68
N GLU A 108 13.97 4.96 -20.21
CA GLU A 108 12.80 4.21 -20.71
C GLU A 108 11.47 4.79 -20.19
N THR A 109 11.52 5.50 -19.05
CA THR A 109 10.34 6.08 -18.38
C THR A 109 10.53 7.57 -18.08
N PRO A 110 10.78 8.41 -19.10
CA PRO A 110 11.12 9.82 -18.90
C PRO A 110 10.02 10.66 -18.24
N TRP A 111 8.79 10.16 -18.24
CA TRP A 111 7.64 10.78 -17.57
C TRP A 111 7.59 10.53 -16.06
N VAL A 112 8.42 9.64 -15.52
CA VAL A 112 8.56 9.45 -14.06
C VAL A 112 9.47 10.58 -13.54
N ASP A 113 8.83 11.64 -13.04
CA ASP A 113 9.41 12.95 -12.76
C ASP A 113 10.18 13.04 -11.43
N ARG A 114 10.02 12.07 -10.54
CA ARG A 114 10.58 12.04 -9.18
C ARG A 114 10.93 10.62 -8.73
N ALA A 115 11.70 10.53 -7.66
CA ALA A 115 12.15 9.24 -7.15
C ALA A 115 10.97 8.35 -6.72
N PRO A 116 11.03 7.02 -6.96
CA PRO A 116 9.95 6.09 -6.57
C PRO A 116 9.54 6.20 -5.11
N LEU A 117 10.49 6.43 -4.19
CA LEU A 117 10.19 6.63 -2.78
C LEU A 117 9.30 7.86 -2.53
N GLU A 118 9.54 8.95 -3.23
CA GLU A 118 8.74 10.18 -3.12
C GLU A 118 7.32 9.95 -3.64
N ILE A 119 7.18 9.19 -4.73
CA ILE A 119 5.88 8.81 -5.27
C ILE A 119 5.11 7.96 -4.24
N VAL A 120 5.76 6.95 -3.67
CA VAL A 120 5.13 6.07 -2.67
C VAL A 120 4.66 6.88 -1.46
N ARG A 121 5.52 7.73 -0.90
CA ARG A 121 5.16 8.59 0.24
C ARG A 121 3.97 9.51 -0.06
N SER A 122 3.94 10.07 -1.25
CA SER A 122 2.89 11.01 -1.65
C SER A 122 1.56 10.33 -1.96
N ASN A 123 1.59 9.18 -2.63
CA ASN A 123 0.43 8.63 -3.31
C ASN A 123 -0.06 7.28 -2.79
N ILE A 124 0.78 6.51 -2.07
CA ILE A 124 0.47 5.13 -1.66
C ILE A 124 0.23 5.05 -0.17
N ARG A 125 -0.69 4.20 0.23
CA ARG A 125 -0.94 3.78 1.62
C ARG A 125 -1.09 2.27 1.66
N PHE A 126 -0.90 1.68 2.83
CA PHE A 126 -0.99 0.25 3.09
C PHE A 126 -1.90 0.00 4.28
N SER A 127 -2.81 -0.96 4.18
CA SER A 127 -3.54 -1.43 5.35
C SER A 127 -2.61 -2.24 6.26
N LEU A 128 -2.80 -2.14 7.56
CA LEU A 128 -1.96 -2.82 8.55
C LEU A 128 -2.19 -4.33 8.56
N GLN A 129 -3.41 -4.77 8.29
CA GLN A 129 -3.81 -6.18 8.32
C GLN A 129 -3.77 -6.82 6.92
N PRO A 130 -3.45 -8.12 6.83
CA PRO A 130 -2.87 -8.98 7.90
C PRO A 130 -1.50 -8.49 8.35
N ILE A 131 -1.21 -8.63 9.65
CA ILE A 131 0.08 -8.19 10.20
C ILE A 131 1.18 -9.17 9.80
N ASP A 132 2.10 -8.75 8.95
CA ASP A 132 3.32 -9.49 8.58
C ASP A 132 4.55 -8.97 9.34
N ALA A 133 4.33 -8.33 10.50
CA ALA A 133 5.37 -7.70 11.29
C ALA A 133 6.28 -8.72 12.02
N PRO A 134 7.57 -8.41 12.18
CA PRO A 134 8.44 -9.21 13.02
C PRO A 134 7.98 -9.12 14.49
N PRO A 135 8.08 -10.23 15.26
CA PRO A 135 7.60 -10.25 16.64
C PRO A 135 8.46 -9.42 17.62
N ASP A 136 9.71 -9.11 17.24
CA ASP A 136 10.60 -8.28 18.06
C ASP A 136 10.35 -6.79 17.82
N PRO A 137 9.94 -6.02 18.84
CA PRO A 137 9.65 -4.59 18.71
C PRO A 137 10.83 -3.76 18.18
N ALA A 138 12.06 -4.11 18.54
CA ALA A 138 13.24 -3.38 18.09
C ALA A 138 13.48 -3.58 16.58
N THR A 139 13.20 -4.76 16.06
CA THR A 139 13.26 -5.05 14.63
C THR A 139 12.16 -4.34 13.88
N LEU A 140 10.94 -4.31 14.43
CA LEU A 140 9.81 -3.56 13.85
C LEU A 140 10.11 -2.06 13.77
N ASN A 141 10.65 -1.46 14.83
CA ASN A 141 11.01 -0.03 14.81
C ASN A 141 12.08 0.27 13.76
N ARG A 142 13.09 -0.59 13.59
CA ARG A 142 14.08 -0.43 12.50
C ARG A 142 13.43 -0.53 11.12
N LEU A 143 12.41 -1.38 10.96
CA LEU A 143 11.65 -1.44 9.71
C LEU A 143 10.94 -0.11 9.42
N PHE A 144 10.28 0.49 10.42
CA PHE A 144 9.65 1.81 10.26
C PHE A 144 10.67 2.90 9.92
N ASP A 145 11.83 2.90 10.54
CA ASP A 145 12.92 3.81 10.18
C ASP A 145 13.33 3.66 8.71
N HIS A 146 13.40 2.42 8.22
CA HIS A 146 13.72 2.15 6.82
C HIS A 146 12.59 2.53 5.83
N MET A 147 11.35 2.55 6.26
CA MET A 147 10.24 3.11 5.47
C MET A 147 10.35 4.63 5.33
N GLN A 148 11.04 5.28 6.24
CA GLN A 148 11.31 6.73 6.25
C GLN A 148 10.02 7.56 6.15
N SER A 149 8.90 7.05 6.64
CA SER A 149 7.61 7.75 6.67
C SER A 149 6.68 7.08 7.67
N ASP A 150 6.00 7.88 8.45
CA ASP A 150 4.96 7.48 9.39
C ASP A 150 3.54 7.71 8.85
N GLU A 151 3.43 8.11 7.57
CA GLU A 151 2.16 8.37 6.89
C GLU A 151 1.67 7.21 6.02
N LEU A 152 2.45 6.13 5.89
CA LEU A 152 2.18 5.07 4.92
C LEU A 152 1.12 4.08 5.39
N LEU A 153 0.96 3.87 6.70
CA LEU A 153 0.08 2.83 7.24
C LEU A 153 -1.29 3.37 7.64
N LEU A 154 -2.30 2.56 7.39
CA LEU A 154 -3.69 2.77 7.78
C LEU A 154 -4.15 1.62 8.66
N PHE A 155 -4.90 1.93 9.73
CA PHE A 155 -5.48 0.91 10.59
C PHE A 155 -6.53 0.09 9.86
N SER A 156 -6.52 -1.22 10.09
CA SER A 156 -7.55 -2.17 9.68
C SER A 156 -7.51 -3.38 10.61
N THR A 157 -8.59 -4.13 10.68
CA THR A 157 -8.69 -5.34 11.52
C THR A 157 -8.88 -6.61 10.71
N ASP A 158 -9.38 -6.46 9.48
CA ASP A 158 -9.80 -7.59 8.63
C ASP A 158 -10.86 -8.50 9.29
N TYR A 159 -11.56 -7.99 10.32
CA TYR A 159 -12.64 -8.73 10.97
C TYR A 159 -13.85 -8.87 10.02
N PRO A 160 -14.48 -10.04 9.92
CA PRO A 160 -14.29 -11.31 10.68
C PRO A 160 -13.49 -12.37 9.92
N HIS A 161 -12.48 -11.99 9.16
CA HIS A 161 -11.63 -12.91 8.42
C HIS A 161 -10.91 -13.90 9.35
N TRP A 162 -10.58 -15.10 8.87
CA TRP A 162 -9.92 -16.13 9.67
C TRP A 162 -8.51 -15.73 10.20
N GLN A 163 -7.89 -14.73 9.58
CA GLN A 163 -6.60 -14.17 10.00
C GLN A 163 -6.74 -13.03 11.02
N PHE A 164 -7.94 -12.76 11.53
CA PHE A 164 -8.15 -11.71 12.50
C PHE A 164 -7.40 -11.96 13.81
N ASP A 165 -6.50 -11.05 14.19
CA ASP A 165 -5.59 -11.20 15.34
C ASP A 165 -6.22 -10.87 16.70
N GLY A 166 -7.54 -10.77 16.80
CA GLY A 166 -8.25 -10.49 18.05
C GLY A 166 -7.85 -9.14 18.64
N ASP A 167 -7.40 -9.14 19.88
CA ASP A 167 -6.96 -7.92 20.58
C ASP A 167 -5.54 -7.46 20.17
N GLN A 168 -4.82 -8.25 19.37
CA GLN A 168 -3.45 -7.96 18.91
C GLN A 168 -3.40 -7.29 17.54
N VAL A 169 -4.41 -6.49 17.23
CA VAL A 169 -4.54 -5.78 15.93
C VAL A 169 -3.47 -4.69 15.69
N LEU A 170 -2.67 -4.38 16.68
CA LEU A 170 -1.52 -3.49 16.56
C LEU A 170 -0.27 -4.22 17.04
N PRO A 171 0.82 -4.23 16.26
CA PRO A 171 2.09 -4.80 16.69
C PRO A 171 2.61 -4.11 17.96
N GLU A 172 3.22 -4.88 18.84
CA GLU A 172 3.87 -4.35 20.03
C GLU A 172 5.07 -3.44 19.67
N GLY A 173 5.31 -2.43 20.50
CA GLY A 173 6.45 -1.52 20.36
C GLY A 173 6.24 -0.31 19.47
N MET A 174 5.04 -0.12 18.93
CA MET A 174 4.68 1.14 18.27
C MET A 174 4.57 2.28 19.29
N SER A 175 5.10 3.46 18.95
CA SER A 175 4.90 4.66 19.78
C SER A 175 3.44 5.11 19.73
N ALA A 176 2.98 5.77 20.80
CA ALA A 176 1.62 6.32 20.86
C ALA A 176 1.34 7.30 19.69
N ASP A 177 2.34 8.08 19.29
CA ASP A 177 2.23 8.99 18.15
C ASP A 177 2.03 8.24 16.82
N LEU A 178 2.77 7.16 16.58
CA LEU A 178 2.60 6.34 15.40
C LEU A 178 1.22 5.67 15.38
N VAL A 179 0.78 5.12 16.52
CA VAL A 179 -0.57 4.55 16.65
C VAL A 179 -1.63 5.58 16.32
N ARG A 180 -1.55 6.79 16.88
CA ARG A 180 -2.47 7.87 16.57
C ARG A 180 -2.47 8.20 15.06
N LYS A 181 -1.31 8.31 14.44
CA LYS A 181 -1.21 8.55 13.00
C LYS A 181 -1.91 7.47 12.20
N ILE A 182 -1.63 6.21 12.48
CA ILE A 182 -2.22 5.06 11.76
C ILE A 182 -3.73 5.02 11.92
N MET A 183 -4.26 5.30 13.13
CA MET A 183 -5.68 5.20 13.42
C MET A 183 -6.50 6.44 13.02
N ILE A 184 -5.88 7.62 12.99
CA ILE A 184 -6.62 8.89 12.87
C ILE A 184 -6.06 9.77 11.75
N ASP A 185 -4.81 10.21 11.86
CA ASP A 185 -4.28 11.26 10.99
C ASP A 185 -4.12 10.79 9.53
N ASN A 186 -3.54 9.60 9.33
CA ASN A 186 -3.33 9.03 8.01
C ASN A 186 -4.65 8.67 7.29
N PRO A 187 -5.66 8.06 7.95
CA PRO A 187 -6.98 7.87 7.36
C PRO A 187 -7.63 9.18 6.92
N HIS A 188 -7.59 10.23 7.74
CA HIS A 188 -8.13 11.54 7.36
C HIS A 188 -7.39 12.18 6.19
N ALA A 189 -6.07 12.07 6.15
CA ALA A 189 -5.25 12.56 5.04
C ALA A 189 -5.46 11.76 3.74
N THR A 190 -5.83 10.49 3.85
CA THR A 190 -6.04 9.59 2.72
C THR A 190 -7.46 9.67 2.17
N TYR A 191 -8.45 9.63 3.05
CA TYR A 191 -9.88 9.65 2.73
C TYR A 191 -10.44 11.06 2.95
N THR A 192 -10.10 11.99 2.08
CA THR A 192 -10.38 13.43 2.22
C THR A 192 -11.87 13.79 2.35
N ARG A 193 -12.75 12.82 2.09
CA ARG A 193 -14.21 12.98 2.26
C ARG A 193 -14.72 12.53 3.63
N LEU A 194 -13.86 11.98 4.48
CA LEU A 194 -14.23 11.72 5.87
C LEU A 194 -14.44 13.07 6.60
N LYS A 195 -15.61 13.23 7.19
CA LYS A 195 -15.84 14.36 8.10
C LYS A 195 -15.03 14.12 9.36
N GLN A 196 -14.26 15.12 9.80
CA GLN A 196 -13.69 15.07 11.14
C GLN A 196 -14.83 14.96 12.15
N PRO A 197 -14.77 14.01 13.11
CA PRO A 197 -15.71 14.04 14.22
C PRO A 197 -15.58 15.40 14.90
N ALA A 198 -16.71 16.07 15.18
CA ALA A 198 -16.70 17.23 16.03
C ALA A 198 -16.07 16.80 17.36
N LEU A 199 -14.94 17.40 17.71
CA LEU A 199 -14.36 17.21 19.03
C LEU A 199 -15.43 17.71 20.02
N THR A 200 -16.19 16.79 20.59
CA THR A 200 -16.99 17.10 21.76
C THR A 200 -15.99 17.40 22.85
N GLU A 201 -15.80 18.70 23.16
CA GLU A 201 -15.12 19.10 24.39
C GLU A 201 -15.82 18.39 25.53
N THR A 202 -15.21 17.32 26.04
CA THR A 202 -15.57 16.81 27.36
C THR A 202 -15.07 17.84 28.37
N THR A 203 -15.94 18.79 28.68
CA THR A 203 -15.75 19.67 29.83
C THR A 203 -15.67 18.78 31.07
N PRO A 204 -14.70 18.98 31.95
CA PRO A 204 -14.45 18.20 33.14
C PRO A 204 -15.59 18.26 34.17
#